data_d089b844b9b05de3fc4f3733f161fcf2
#
_entry.id   d089b844b9b05de3fc4f3733f161fcf2
#
_cell.length_a   1.000
_cell.length_b   1.000
_cell.length_c   1.000
_cell.angle_alpha   90.00
_cell.angle_beta   90.00
_cell.angle_gamma   90.00
#
_symmetry.space_group_name_H-M   'P 1'
#
loop_
_entity.id
_entity.type
_entity.pdbx_description
1 polymer ?
#
loop_
_entity_poly.entity_id
_entity_poly.type
_entity_poly.pdbx_seq_one_letter_code
_entity_poly.pdbx_strand_id
1 'polypeptide(L)'
;MPPKRRDTSAGLFHVYTHCVWAAPALYRDDVDRLEFLRRLAQVTRIADWNCIAYCLMKTHYHLIVRVGDAVLPRAMHRLNLAYALHHNRRHDLRGHCHFERYGSRRLHDEAELAIAFAYSSNNPVKAGLCSAPAAWPWSSYGGTVGATGLSSFVNPAKLVQAFDGRGVDPRVALGAFVEAS
;
A
#
# COMPACT_ATOMS: atom_id res chain seq x y z
N MET A 1 -4.20 23.54 -15.52
CA MET A 1 -4.58 23.62 -14.11
C MET A 1 -3.34 23.44 -13.25
N PRO A 2 -3.05 24.29 -12.26
CA PRO A 2 -1.92 24.05 -11.37
C PRO A 2 -2.15 22.75 -10.59
N PRO A 3 -1.09 21.96 -10.29
CA PRO A 3 -1.24 20.71 -9.57
C PRO A 3 -1.84 20.98 -8.18
N LYS A 4 -2.90 20.23 -7.85
CA LYS A 4 -3.58 20.34 -6.56
C LYS A 4 -2.56 20.20 -5.43
N ARG A 5 -2.53 21.15 -4.51
CA ARG A 5 -1.64 21.13 -3.35
C ARG A 5 -1.92 19.87 -2.53
N ARG A 6 -0.89 19.11 -2.18
CA ARG A 6 -1.06 17.92 -1.36
C ARG A 6 -1.37 18.28 0.06
N ASP A 7 -2.26 17.52 0.69
CA ASP A 7 -2.44 17.57 2.14
C ASP A 7 -1.17 16.98 2.81
N THR A 8 -0.55 17.78 3.67
CA THR A 8 0.67 17.41 4.41
C THR A 8 0.42 17.32 5.92
N SER A 9 -0.81 17.54 6.37
CA SER A 9 -1.20 17.44 7.79
C SER A 9 -1.13 15.99 8.28
N ALA A 10 -1.08 15.81 9.60
CA ALA A 10 -1.22 14.48 10.20
C ALA A 10 -2.55 13.83 9.81
N GLY A 11 -2.54 12.52 9.60
CA GLY A 11 -3.77 11.83 9.24
C GLY A 11 -3.57 10.44 8.64
N LEU A 12 -4.68 9.93 8.18
CA LEU A 12 -4.78 8.64 7.50
C LEU A 12 -4.90 8.88 6.00
N PHE A 13 -4.10 8.16 5.21
CA PHE A 13 -4.04 8.35 3.77
C PHE A 13 -4.04 7.02 3.03
N HIS A 14 -4.79 6.97 1.93
CA HIS A 14 -4.57 6.03 0.86
C HIS A 14 -3.59 6.65 -0.14
N VAL A 15 -2.44 6.04 -0.29
CA VAL A 15 -1.35 6.48 -1.17
C VAL A 15 -1.18 5.48 -2.30
N TYR A 16 -0.97 5.99 -3.50
CA TYR A 16 -0.78 5.16 -4.69
C TYR A 16 0.18 5.82 -5.67
N THR A 17 0.82 5.01 -6.49
CA THR A 17 1.61 5.47 -7.62
C THR A 17 1.47 4.52 -8.78
N HIS A 18 1.67 5.02 -9.98
CA HIS A 18 1.70 4.24 -11.20
C HIS A 18 3.07 4.35 -11.86
N CYS A 19 3.41 3.34 -12.64
CA CYS A 19 4.50 3.43 -13.60
C CYS A 19 4.11 4.41 -14.71
N VAL A 20 5.05 5.23 -15.19
CA VAL A 20 4.82 6.01 -16.41
C VAL A 20 4.64 5.07 -17.61
N TRP A 21 3.86 5.51 -18.60
CA TRP A 21 3.46 4.72 -19.76
C TRP A 21 4.59 4.00 -20.51
N ALA A 22 5.83 4.48 -20.41
CA ALA A 22 6.98 3.91 -21.09
C ALA A 22 7.67 2.75 -20.35
N ALA A 23 7.27 2.45 -19.11
CA ALA A 23 7.90 1.39 -18.31
C ALA A 23 7.01 0.16 -18.24
N PRO A 24 7.51 -1.03 -18.58
CA PRO A 24 6.70 -2.25 -18.67
C PRO A 24 6.25 -2.79 -17.31
N ALA A 25 6.92 -2.44 -16.24
CA ALA A 25 6.59 -2.88 -14.88
C ALA A 25 7.31 -2.05 -13.81
N LEU A 26 6.66 -1.87 -12.66
CA LEU A 26 7.25 -1.33 -11.45
C LEU A 26 8.08 -2.41 -10.73
N TYR A 27 7.61 -3.64 -10.77
CA TYR A 27 8.27 -4.83 -10.25
C TYR A 27 8.38 -5.84 -11.38
N ARG A 28 9.62 -6.15 -11.80
CA ARG A 28 9.86 -7.14 -12.86
C ARG A 28 9.73 -8.57 -12.34
N ASP A 29 10.05 -8.76 -11.06
CA ASP A 29 9.98 -10.04 -10.37
C ASP A 29 9.79 -9.88 -8.86
N ASP A 30 9.87 -10.98 -8.14
CA ASP A 30 9.65 -11.03 -6.69
C ASP A 30 10.80 -10.39 -5.89
N VAL A 31 12.02 -10.37 -6.43
CA VAL A 31 13.17 -9.69 -5.81
C VAL A 31 12.91 -8.18 -5.74
N ASP A 32 12.34 -7.60 -6.79
CA ASP A 32 11.95 -6.20 -6.81
C ASP A 32 10.88 -5.89 -5.76
N ARG A 33 9.87 -6.77 -5.62
CA ARG A 33 8.80 -6.61 -4.61
C ARG A 33 9.33 -6.73 -3.19
N LEU A 34 10.19 -7.71 -2.93
CA LEU A 34 10.83 -7.91 -1.63
C LEU A 34 11.68 -6.69 -1.24
N GLU A 35 12.44 -6.15 -2.19
CA GLU A 35 13.24 -4.95 -1.93
C GLU A 35 12.36 -3.72 -1.66
N PHE A 36 11.25 -3.55 -2.39
CA PHE A 36 10.30 -2.48 -2.09
C PHE A 36 9.73 -2.62 -0.67
N LEU A 37 9.30 -3.81 -0.25
CA LEU A 37 8.79 -4.06 1.09
C LEU A 37 9.86 -3.82 2.16
N ARG A 38 11.12 -4.20 1.89
CA ARG A 38 12.24 -3.90 2.78
C ARG A 38 12.44 -2.39 2.97
N ARG A 39 12.35 -1.59 1.88
CA ARG A 39 12.42 -0.12 1.94
C ARG A 39 11.22 0.48 2.66
N LEU A 40 10.03 -0.05 2.40
CA LEU A 40 8.81 0.37 3.10
C LEU A 40 8.96 0.15 4.61
N ALA A 41 9.41 -1.04 5.04
CA ALA A 41 9.68 -1.33 6.44
C ALA A 41 10.74 -0.40 7.08
N GLN A 42 11.75 0.02 6.33
CA GLN A 42 12.71 1.01 6.82
C GLN A 42 12.08 2.39 7.00
N VAL A 43 11.26 2.82 6.04
CA VAL A 43 10.61 4.13 6.08
C VAL A 43 9.61 4.19 7.22
N THR A 44 8.82 3.14 7.46
CA THR A 44 7.85 3.09 8.57
C THR A 44 8.55 3.29 9.93
N ARG A 45 9.73 2.70 10.14
CA ARG A 45 10.48 2.86 11.38
C ARG A 45 11.10 4.25 11.57
N ILE A 46 11.56 4.88 10.48
CA ILE A 46 12.33 6.14 10.56
C ILE A 46 11.39 7.35 10.57
N ALA A 47 10.25 7.26 9.92
CA ALA A 47 9.36 8.38 9.68
C ALA A 47 8.15 8.42 10.62
N ASP A 48 8.11 7.58 11.64
CA ASP A 48 6.94 7.42 12.53
C ASP A 48 5.65 7.17 11.73
N TRP A 49 5.75 6.27 10.76
CA TRP A 49 4.65 5.83 9.92
C TRP A 49 4.01 4.59 10.51
N ASN A 50 2.70 4.59 10.61
CA ASN A 50 1.95 3.36 10.80
C ASN A 50 1.45 2.87 9.44
N CYS A 51 2.05 1.82 8.90
CA CYS A 51 1.55 1.13 7.72
C CYS A 51 0.41 0.20 8.12
N ILE A 52 -0.82 0.52 7.69
CA ILE A 52 -2.02 -0.26 7.99
C ILE A 52 -2.19 -1.39 6.98
N ALA A 53 -1.94 -1.09 5.70
CA ALA A 53 -2.03 -2.07 4.63
C ALA A 53 -1.17 -1.69 3.42
N TYR A 54 -0.84 -2.68 2.61
CA TYR A 54 -0.26 -2.50 1.28
C TYR A 54 -0.81 -3.53 0.28
N CYS A 55 -0.75 -3.16 -1.01
CA CYS A 55 -0.94 -4.06 -2.13
C CYS A 55 0.00 -3.65 -3.27
N LEU A 56 0.89 -4.56 -3.69
CA LEU A 56 1.84 -4.36 -4.78
C LEU A 56 1.32 -5.02 -6.04
N MET A 57 1.00 -4.22 -7.04
CA MET A 57 0.60 -4.67 -8.37
C MET A 57 1.82 -4.70 -9.30
N LYS A 58 1.66 -5.18 -10.52
CA LYS A 58 2.78 -5.20 -11.49
C LYS A 58 3.27 -3.78 -11.85
N THR A 59 2.36 -2.82 -12.01
CA THR A 59 2.63 -1.48 -12.52
C THR A 59 2.40 -0.36 -11.52
N HIS A 60 1.87 -0.66 -10.35
CA HIS A 60 1.52 0.32 -9.33
C HIS A 60 1.48 -0.33 -7.94
N TYR A 61 1.35 0.50 -6.91
CA TYR A 61 1.08 0.04 -5.56
C TYR A 61 0.01 0.89 -4.88
N HIS A 62 -0.61 0.29 -3.87
CA HIS A 62 -1.46 0.95 -2.90
C HIS A 62 -0.86 0.79 -1.51
N LEU A 63 -0.83 1.89 -0.74
CA LEU A 63 -0.47 1.90 0.67
C LEU A 63 -1.59 2.59 1.44
N ILE A 64 -1.94 2.06 2.60
CA ILE A 64 -2.78 2.74 3.57
C ILE A 64 -1.90 3.02 4.78
N VAL A 65 -1.70 4.31 5.07
CA VAL A 65 -0.73 4.76 6.07
C VAL A 65 -1.33 5.86 6.96
N ARG A 66 -0.99 5.79 8.25
CA ARG A 66 -1.19 6.89 9.18
C ARG A 66 0.15 7.61 9.37
N VAL A 67 0.13 8.92 9.29
CA VAL A 67 1.33 9.75 9.36
C VAL A 67 1.12 10.94 10.27
N GLY A 68 2.20 11.42 10.88
CA GLY A 68 2.25 12.71 11.56
C GLY A 68 2.35 13.89 10.57
N ASP A 69 2.41 15.11 11.11
CA ASP A 69 2.48 16.35 10.33
C ASP A 69 3.72 16.41 9.42
N ALA A 70 3.53 16.86 8.19
CA ALA A 70 4.56 17.06 7.17
C ALA A 70 5.43 15.82 6.84
N VAL A 71 5.08 14.65 7.35
CA VAL A 71 5.89 13.42 7.22
C VAL A 71 5.66 12.75 5.87
N LEU A 72 4.42 12.73 5.36
CA LEU A 72 4.06 11.99 4.16
C LEU A 72 4.93 12.32 2.93
N PRO A 73 5.13 13.59 2.52
CA PRO A 73 5.94 13.89 1.33
C PRO A 73 7.40 13.46 1.47
N ARG A 74 8.00 13.66 2.65
CA ARG A 74 9.41 13.31 2.91
C ARG A 74 9.61 11.80 2.90
N ALA A 75 8.71 11.07 3.53
CA ALA A 75 8.76 9.62 3.61
C ALA A 75 8.51 8.97 2.23
N MET A 76 7.54 9.45 1.46
CA MET A 76 7.29 8.99 0.10
C MET A 76 8.46 9.28 -0.84
N HIS A 77 9.06 10.46 -0.73
CA HIS A 77 10.27 10.78 -1.49
C HIS A 77 11.40 9.81 -1.18
N ARG A 78 11.65 9.54 0.11
CA ARG A 78 12.67 8.59 0.56
C ARG A 78 12.43 7.17 0.05
N LEU A 79 11.19 6.68 0.17
CA LEU A 79 10.79 5.35 -0.30
C LEU A 79 11.03 5.21 -1.80
N ASN A 80 10.44 6.12 -2.57
CA ASN A 80 10.47 6.05 -4.04
C ASN A 80 11.89 6.25 -4.59
N LEU A 81 12.68 7.18 -4.03
CA LEU A 81 14.07 7.39 -4.43
C LEU A 81 14.93 6.16 -4.13
N ALA A 82 14.83 5.61 -2.92
CA ALA A 82 15.63 4.45 -2.53
C ALA A 82 15.31 3.21 -3.37
N TYR A 83 14.03 3.00 -3.68
CA TYR A 83 13.62 1.91 -4.57
C TYR A 83 14.05 2.16 -6.01
N ALA A 84 13.88 3.38 -6.52
CA ALA A 84 14.30 3.78 -7.86
C ALA A 84 15.79 3.52 -8.13
N LEU A 85 16.64 3.91 -7.19
CA LEU A 85 18.09 3.69 -7.28
C LEU A 85 18.43 2.19 -7.31
N HIS A 86 17.77 1.38 -6.49
CA HIS A 86 17.93 -0.08 -6.51
C HIS A 86 17.49 -0.67 -7.84
N HIS A 87 16.28 -0.35 -8.28
CA HIS A 87 15.69 -0.85 -9.52
C HIS A 87 16.55 -0.52 -10.74
N ASN A 88 17.00 0.74 -10.86
CA ASN A 88 17.85 1.16 -11.96
C ASN A 88 19.19 0.42 -11.97
N ARG A 89 19.83 0.28 -10.79
CA ARG A 89 21.11 -0.47 -10.68
C ARG A 89 20.91 -1.95 -11.04
N ARG A 90 19.83 -2.58 -10.54
CA ARG A 90 19.59 -4.00 -10.76
C ARG A 90 19.31 -4.32 -12.22
N HIS A 91 18.64 -3.42 -12.92
CA HIS A 91 18.17 -3.63 -14.30
C HIS A 91 18.97 -2.87 -15.36
N ASP A 92 20.13 -2.31 -14.97
CA ASP A 92 21.04 -1.50 -15.83
C ASP A 92 20.27 -0.39 -16.58
N LEU A 93 19.38 0.32 -15.87
CA LEU A 93 18.60 1.40 -16.42
C LEU A 93 19.27 2.75 -16.15
N ARG A 94 19.30 3.61 -17.18
CA ARG A 94 19.79 4.99 -17.05
C ARG A 94 18.62 5.97 -17.05
N GLY A 95 18.76 7.05 -16.29
CA GLY A 95 17.76 8.12 -16.23
C GLY A 95 16.86 8.07 -15.00
N HIS A 96 15.78 8.85 -15.06
CA HIS A 96 14.81 8.90 -13.95
C HIS A 96 14.00 7.61 -13.90
N CYS A 97 13.81 7.10 -12.70
CA CYS A 97 12.92 5.97 -12.51
C CYS A 97 11.51 6.37 -12.94
N HIS A 98 10.88 5.47 -13.65
CA HIS A 98 9.60 5.64 -14.33
C HIS A 98 8.39 5.68 -13.37
N PHE A 99 8.53 6.39 -12.23
CA PHE A 99 7.41 6.61 -11.32
C PHE A 99 6.71 7.92 -11.63
N GLU A 100 5.42 7.88 -11.76
CA GLU A 100 4.61 9.09 -11.60
C GLU A 100 4.73 9.60 -10.16
N ARG A 101 4.47 10.90 -9.98
CA ARG A 101 4.34 11.43 -8.63
C ARG A 101 3.21 10.69 -7.93
N TYR A 102 3.46 10.18 -6.72
CA TYR A 102 2.43 9.49 -5.94
C TYR A 102 1.18 10.38 -5.79
N GLY A 103 0.01 9.76 -5.90
CA GLY A 103 -1.26 10.34 -5.49
C GLY A 103 -1.51 10.01 -4.01
N SER A 104 -2.27 10.87 -3.33
CA SER A 104 -2.76 10.60 -1.98
C SER A 104 -4.17 11.11 -1.80
N ARG A 105 -5.01 10.30 -1.15
CA ARG A 105 -6.34 10.66 -0.70
C ARG A 105 -6.38 10.53 0.81
N ARG A 106 -6.79 11.58 1.51
CA ARG A 106 -7.06 11.53 2.95
C ARG A 106 -8.28 10.65 3.21
N LEU A 107 -8.22 9.86 4.26
CA LEU A 107 -9.32 9.06 4.77
C LEU A 107 -9.77 9.67 6.11
N HIS A 108 -11.06 9.98 6.21
CA HIS A 108 -11.59 10.79 7.31
C HIS A 108 -12.15 9.93 8.44
N ASP A 109 -12.63 8.75 8.14
CA ASP A 109 -13.26 7.84 9.07
C ASP A 109 -12.94 6.37 8.80
N GLU A 110 -13.49 5.49 9.64
CA GLU A 110 -13.29 4.05 9.55
C GLU A 110 -14.00 3.43 8.35
N ALA A 111 -15.10 4.02 7.89
CA ALA A 111 -15.80 3.55 6.70
C ALA A 111 -14.95 3.80 5.44
N GLU A 112 -14.36 4.99 5.31
CA GLU A 112 -13.42 5.29 4.22
C GLU A 112 -12.16 4.42 4.29
N LEU A 113 -11.67 4.10 5.50
CA LEU A 113 -10.56 3.18 5.70
C LEU A 113 -10.90 1.78 5.20
N ALA A 114 -12.06 1.24 5.58
CA ALA A 114 -12.52 -0.08 5.16
C ALA A 114 -12.72 -0.16 3.64
N ILE A 115 -13.32 0.86 3.03
CA ILE A 115 -13.51 0.96 1.57
C ILE A 115 -12.16 1.01 0.85
N ALA A 116 -11.21 1.81 1.33
CA ALA A 116 -9.88 1.90 0.73
C ALA A 116 -9.11 0.58 0.83
N PHE A 117 -9.26 -0.13 1.96
CA PHE A 117 -8.68 -1.46 2.15
C PHE A 117 -9.30 -2.47 1.20
N ALA A 118 -10.64 -2.55 1.11
CA ALA A 118 -11.34 -3.46 0.21
C ALA A 118 -10.96 -3.18 -1.26
N TYR A 119 -10.97 -1.91 -1.67
CA TYR A 119 -10.53 -1.51 -3.00
C TYR A 119 -9.11 -1.99 -3.31
N SER A 120 -8.15 -1.74 -2.41
CA SER A 120 -6.75 -2.11 -2.61
C SER A 120 -6.57 -3.63 -2.65
N SER A 121 -7.28 -4.37 -1.79
CA SER A 121 -7.20 -5.83 -1.67
C SER A 121 -7.82 -6.55 -2.86
N ASN A 122 -8.88 -5.99 -3.48
CA ASN A 122 -9.54 -6.55 -4.65
C ASN A 122 -8.86 -6.19 -5.99
N ASN A 123 -7.89 -5.28 -6.00
CA ASN A 123 -7.20 -4.90 -7.25
C ASN A 123 -6.59 -6.11 -8.00
N PRO A 124 -5.89 -7.06 -7.33
CA PRO A 124 -5.34 -8.22 -8.02
C PRO A 124 -6.41 -9.11 -8.65
N VAL A 125 -7.55 -9.28 -7.99
CA VAL A 125 -8.69 -10.06 -8.50
C VAL A 125 -9.30 -9.36 -9.72
N LYS A 126 -9.58 -8.04 -9.60
CA LYS A 126 -10.09 -7.22 -10.72
C LYS A 126 -9.15 -7.18 -11.93
N ALA A 127 -7.84 -7.32 -11.69
CA ALA A 127 -6.82 -7.42 -12.73
C ALA A 127 -6.61 -8.84 -13.26
N GLY A 128 -7.37 -9.85 -12.79
CA GLY A 128 -7.26 -11.25 -13.23
C GLY A 128 -5.97 -11.94 -12.79
N LEU A 129 -5.27 -11.43 -11.78
CA LEU A 129 -3.98 -11.96 -11.31
C LEU A 129 -4.15 -13.11 -10.29
N CYS A 130 -5.30 -13.20 -9.65
CA CYS A 130 -5.67 -14.25 -8.71
C CYS A 130 -7.20 -14.38 -8.62
N SER A 131 -7.67 -15.49 -8.06
CA SER A 131 -9.11 -15.77 -7.92
C SER A 131 -9.74 -15.18 -6.65
N ALA A 132 -8.93 -14.85 -5.64
CA ALA A 132 -9.37 -14.28 -4.38
C ALA A 132 -8.29 -13.37 -3.79
N PRO A 133 -8.63 -12.34 -2.99
CA PRO A 133 -7.65 -11.42 -2.41
C PRO A 133 -6.57 -12.11 -1.56
N ALA A 134 -6.93 -13.18 -0.85
CA ALA A 134 -6.00 -13.97 -0.03
C ALA A 134 -4.96 -14.76 -0.86
N ALA A 135 -5.25 -15.02 -2.12
CA ALA A 135 -4.31 -15.71 -3.02
C ALA A 135 -3.21 -14.80 -3.58
N TRP A 136 -3.30 -13.48 -3.35
CA TRP A 136 -2.27 -12.54 -3.81
C TRP A 136 -1.17 -12.34 -2.77
N PRO A 137 0.04 -12.91 -2.94
CA PRO A 137 1.08 -12.91 -1.91
C PRO A 137 1.70 -11.51 -1.67
N TRP A 138 1.50 -10.57 -2.59
CA TRP A 138 2.06 -9.22 -2.56
C TRP A 138 1.10 -8.19 -1.97
N SER A 139 0.17 -8.64 -1.14
CA SER A 139 -0.75 -7.83 -0.34
C SER A 139 -0.65 -8.21 1.13
N SER A 140 -0.88 -7.23 2.01
CA SER A 140 -1.04 -7.48 3.43
C SER A 140 -2.40 -8.09 3.80
N TYR A 141 -3.31 -8.25 2.84
CA TYR A 141 -4.68 -8.74 3.09
C TYR A 141 -4.70 -10.06 3.86
N GLY A 142 -4.03 -11.09 3.34
CA GLY A 142 -4.02 -12.42 3.95
C GLY A 142 -3.58 -12.39 5.41
N GLY A 143 -2.52 -11.64 5.74
CA GLY A 143 -2.06 -11.45 7.12
C GLY A 143 -3.04 -10.65 7.97
N THR A 144 -3.73 -9.67 7.40
CA THR A 144 -4.71 -8.84 8.10
C THR A 144 -5.94 -9.63 8.52
N VAL A 145 -6.45 -10.51 7.65
CA VAL A 145 -7.61 -11.39 7.96
C VAL A 145 -7.22 -12.69 8.66
N GLY A 146 -5.94 -12.92 8.93
CA GLY A 146 -5.46 -14.10 9.64
C GLY A 146 -5.28 -15.35 8.79
N ALA A 147 -5.37 -15.25 7.47
CA ALA A 147 -5.15 -16.36 6.54
C ALA A 147 -3.66 -16.70 6.33
N THR A 148 -2.77 -15.73 6.55
CA THR A 148 -1.30 -15.88 6.46
C THR A 148 -0.60 -15.12 7.58
N GLY A 149 0.74 -15.23 7.65
CA GLY A 149 1.55 -14.39 8.54
C GLY A 149 1.51 -12.91 8.14
N LEU A 150 1.38 -12.02 9.12
CA LEU A 150 1.43 -10.57 8.93
C LEU A 150 2.88 -10.06 8.99
N SER A 151 3.27 -9.22 8.04
CA SER A 151 4.57 -8.54 8.07
C SER A 151 4.70 -7.65 9.31
N SER A 152 5.86 -7.72 10.00
CA SER A 152 6.09 -7.05 11.29
C SER A 152 5.97 -5.51 11.27
N PHE A 153 6.05 -4.89 10.09
CA PHE A 153 5.90 -3.44 9.92
C PHE A 153 4.45 -3.01 9.59
N VAL A 154 3.52 -3.97 9.45
CA VAL A 154 2.11 -3.71 9.19
C VAL A 154 1.33 -3.79 10.49
N ASN A 155 0.55 -2.75 10.79
CA ASN A 155 -0.32 -2.71 11.96
C ASN A 155 -1.76 -2.36 11.55
N PRO A 156 -2.61 -3.39 11.31
CA PRO A 156 -4.00 -3.19 10.92
C PRO A 156 -4.97 -3.02 12.10
N ALA A 157 -4.49 -2.85 13.33
CA ALA A 157 -5.31 -2.89 14.54
C ALA A 157 -6.56 -2.00 14.43
N LYS A 158 -6.41 -0.73 14.02
CA LYS A 158 -7.57 0.17 13.86
C LYS A 158 -8.56 -0.28 12.79
N LEU A 159 -8.07 -0.86 11.70
CA LEU A 159 -8.92 -1.39 10.64
C LEU A 159 -9.72 -2.60 11.13
N VAL A 160 -9.08 -3.53 11.85
CA VAL A 160 -9.73 -4.70 12.42
C VAL A 160 -10.75 -4.28 13.48
N GLN A 161 -10.38 -3.34 14.37
CA GLN A 161 -11.24 -2.81 15.42
C GLN A 161 -12.52 -2.16 14.88
N ALA A 162 -12.51 -1.57 13.69
CA ALA A 162 -13.70 -1.02 13.05
C ALA A 162 -14.81 -2.08 12.76
N PHE A 163 -14.47 -3.35 12.90
CA PHE A 163 -15.39 -4.48 12.73
C PHE A 163 -15.78 -5.17 14.04
N ASP A 164 -15.36 -4.63 15.19
CA ASP A 164 -15.76 -5.15 16.51
C ASP A 164 -17.29 -5.07 16.72
N GLY A 165 -17.80 -5.92 17.62
CA GLY A 165 -19.21 -5.90 18.05
C GLY A 165 -20.21 -6.47 17.04
N ARG A 166 -19.76 -7.12 15.98
CA ARG A 166 -20.62 -7.73 14.94
C ARG A 166 -21.04 -9.18 15.25
N GLY A 167 -20.75 -9.70 16.43
CA GLY A 167 -21.10 -11.06 16.83
C GLY A 167 -20.24 -12.17 16.22
N VAL A 168 -19.23 -11.80 15.44
CA VAL A 168 -18.22 -12.71 14.85
C VAL A 168 -16.83 -12.09 15.04
N ASP A 169 -15.78 -12.89 14.82
CA ASP A 169 -14.41 -12.40 14.85
C ASP A 169 -14.26 -11.20 13.88
N PRO A 170 -13.70 -10.06 14.32
CA PRO A 170 -13.56 -8.85 13.51
C PRO A 170 -12.79 -9.07 12.21
N ARG A 171 -11.84 -10.01 12.19
CA ARG A 171 -11.08 -10.35 10.98
C ARG A 171 -11.93 -11.11 9.97
N VAL A 172 -12.82 -11.97 10.44
CA VAL A 172 -13.80 -12.69 9.61
C VAL A 172 -14.79 -11.70 9.02
N ALA A 173 -15.31 -10.77 9.84
CA ALA A 173 -16.22 -9.71 9.38
C ALA A 173 -15.56 -8.80 8.33
N LEU A 174 -14.29 -8.44 8.54
CA LEU A 174 -13.51 -7.65 7.57
C LEU A 174 -13.30 -8.42 6.26
N GLY A 175 -12.96 -9.71 6.33
CA GLY A 175 -12.81 -10.58 5.17
C GLY A 175 -14.09 -10.63 4.33
N ALA A 176 -15.23 -10.92 4.96
CA ALA A 176 -16.54 -10.94 4.30
C ALA A 176 -16.89 -9.59 3.66
N PHE A 177 -16.56 -8.46 4.31
CA PHE A 177 -16.76 -7.12 3.74
C PHE A 177 -15.94 -6.91 2.46
N VAL A 178 -14.67 -7.34 2.45
CA VAL A 178 -13.79 -7.21 1.28
C VAL A 178 -14.27 -8.07 0.12
N GLU A 179 -14.69 -9.30 0.40
CA GLU A 179 -15.17 -10.25 -0.62
C GLU A 179 -16.51 -9.83 -1.24
N ALA A 180 -17.33 -9.06 -0.51
CA ALA A 180 -18.59 -8.50 -1.01
C ALA A 180 -18.42 -7.18 -1.78
N SER A 181 -17.20 -6.59 -1.84
CA SER A 181 -16.89 -5.29 -2.44
C SER A 181 -16.29 -5.43 -3.85
#